data_d7f6925ed3453e71a91b66acf4ee7adf
#
_entry.id   d7f6925ed3453e71a91b66acf4ee7adf
#
_cell.length_a   1.000
_cell.length_b   1.000
_cell.length_c   1.000
_cell.angle_alpha   90.00
_cell.angle_beta   90.00
_cell.angle_gamma   90.00
#
_symmetry.space_group_name_H-M   'P 1'
#
loop_
_entity.id
_entity.type
_entity.pdbx_description
1 polymer ?
#
loop_
_entity_poly.entity_id
_entity_poly.type
_entity_poly.pdbx_seq_one_letter_code
_entity_poly.pdbx_strand_id
1 'polypeptide(L)'
;MDSNFHKHVDEALSRISSLIRKTPLQYSPSLSVKTGSEVYLKLENFQVTGSFKARGAANKLMILSQDKPERIITASSGNHGSAVANAAAELGLEVLIFLPKTVSPAKLNKIKLFGAEVVLTEADGRTDAETAARAYAEENNFPYLSPYNDLDVITGQATTAAEVLKENKNFDAVFIAMGGGGLISGMGGYLKQKISDVSVIACSPENSAAMHHAIEAGRIETIEHLDTLSDGTAGALEFGTITFELCKSVVDHSIT
;
A
#
# COMPACT_ATOMS: atom_id res chain seq x y z
N MET A 1 7.43 -14.82 2.68
CA MET A 1 8.60 -13.89 2.72
C MET A 1 9.87 -14.68 2.84
N ASP A 2 10.96 -14.27 2.18
CA ASP A 2 12.24 -14.91 2.35
C ASP A 2 12.84 -14.56 3.74
N SER A 3 13.81 -15.36 4.21
CA SER A 3 14.42 -15.21 5.55
C SER A 3 15.21 -13.90 5.74
N ASN A 4 15.57 -13.21 4.65
CA ASN A 4 16.31 -11.94 4.66
C ASN A 4 15.40 -10.72 4.42
N PHE A 5 14.10 -10.90 4.38
CA PHE A 5 13.16 -9.81 4.07
C PHE A 5 13.38 -8.58 4.97
N HIS A 6 13.66 -8.79 6.25
CA HIS A 6 13.96 -7.69 7.17
C HIS A 6 15.16 -6.83 6.75
N LYS A 7 16.19 -7.42 6.12
CA LYS A 7 17.35 -6.66 5.61
C LYS A 7 16.94 -5.80 4.42
N HIS A 8 16.15 -6.36 3.50
CA HIS A 8 15.63 -5.61 2.35
C HIS A 8 14.77 -4.42 2.79
N VAL A 9 14.01 -4.58 3.88
CA VAL A 9 13.22 -3.47 4.46
C VAL A 9 14.12 -2.40 5.09
N ASP A 10 15.16 -2.80 5.82
CA ASP A 10 16.11 -1.86 6.41
C ASP A 10 16.88 -1.08 5.32
N GLU A 11 17.25 -1.73 4.22
CA GLU A 11 17.83 -1.09 3.03
C GLU A 11 16.83 -0.14 2.34
N ALA A 12 15.57 -0.58 2.17
CA ALA A 12 14.52 0.25 1.61
C ALA A 12 14.28 1.51 2.44
N LEU A 13 14.24 1.40 3.78
CA LEU A 13 14.09 2.55 4.67
C LEU A 13 15.21 3.57 4.48
N SER A 14 16.45 3.11 4.32
CA SER A 14 17.58 3.99 4.03
C SER A 14 17.43 4.62 2.64
N ARG A 15 17.07 3.83 1.63
CA ARG A 15 16.88 4.26 0.24
C ARG A 15 15.86 5.39 0.12
N ILE A 16 14.68 5.22 0.71
CA ILE A 16 13.56 6.16 0.56
C ILE A 16 13.61 7.36 1.53
N SER A 17 14.58 7.43 2.41
CA SER A 17 14.64 8.39 3.54
C SER A 17 14.52 9.86 3.13
N SER A 18 14.97 10.22 1.93
CA SER A 18 14.88 11.59 1.39
C SER A 18 13.51 11.92 0.79
N LEU A 19 12.70 10.93 0.43
CA LEU A 19 11.41 11.08 -0.24
C LEU A 19 10.20 10.96 0.70
N ILE A 20 10.42 10.50 1.92
CA ILE A 20 9.35 10.26 2.89
C ILE A 20 9.57 11.04 4.18
N ARG A 21 8.54 11.14 4.99
CA ARG A 21 8.63 11.63 6.36
C ARG A 21 8.71 10.46 7.33
N LYS A 22 9.53 10.59 8.37
CA LYS A 22 9.36 9.77 9.56
C LYS A 22 8.07 10.25 10.25
N THR A 23 7.07 9.37 10.31
CA THR A 23 5.77 9.72 10.89
C THR A 23 5.75 9.43 12.40
N PRO A 24 4.95 10.16 13.20
CA PRO A 24 4.87 9.93 14.64
C PRO A 24 4.31 8.54 15.00
N LEU A 25 4.87 7.94 16.04
CA LEU A 25 4.25 6.86 16.81
C LEU A 25 3.69 7.47 18.10
N GLN A 26 2.41 7.76 18.13
CA GLN A 26 1.78 8.55 19.19
C GLN A 26 1.00 7.69 20.16
N TYR A 27 1.29 7.81 21.47
CA TYR A 27 0.44 7.23 22.50
C TYR A 27 -0.96 7.84 22.48
N SER A 28 -1.99 6.99 22.60
CA SER A 28 -3.39 7.40 22.59
C SER A 28 -4.04 7.18 23.96
N PRO A 29 -4.09 8.19 24.84
CA PRO A 29 -4.67 8.03 26.17
C PRO A 29 -6.12 7.58 26.15
N SER A 30 -6.93 8.12 25.23
CA SER A 30 -8.35 7.80 25.12
C SER A 30 -8.61 6.35 24.73
N LEU A 31 -7.85 5.81 23.76
CA LEU A 31 -7.97 4.41 23.39
C LEU A 31 -7.40 3.50 24.47
N SER A 32 -6.30 3.90 25.12
CA SER A 32 -5.70 3.11 26.19
C SER A 32 -6.63 2.95 27.38
N VAL A 33 -7.30 4.02 27.80
CA VAL A 33 -8.33 3.94 28.87
C VAL A 33 -9.51 3.06 28.44
N LYS A 34 -9.96 3.19 27.20
CA LYS A 34 -11.12 2.43 26.69
C LYS A 34 -10.85 0.93 26.59
N THR A 35 -9.64 0.53 26.26
CA THR A 35 -9.24 -0.86 26.02
C THR A 35 -8.58 -1.53 27.22
N GLY A 36 -8.09 -0.75 28.19
CA GLY A 36 -7.28 -1.25 29.29
C GLY A 36 -5.86 -1.67 28.88
N SER A 37 -5.39 -1.21 27.72
CA SER A 37 -4.09 -1.54 27.13
C SER A 37 -3.34 -0.28 26.73
N GLU A 38 -2.02 -0.34 26.60
CA GLU A 38 -1.26 0.76 26.01
C GLU A 38 -1.44 0.80 24.48
N VAL A 39 -2.12 1.81 23.97
CA VAL A 39 -2.39 1.95 22.54
C VAL A 39 -1.56 3.07 21.93
N TYR A 40 -0.83 2.75 20.87
CA TYR A 40 -0.04 3.67 20.07
C TYR A 40 -0.57 3.74 18.64
N LEU A 41 -0.55 4.91 18.04
CA LEU A 41 -0.98 5.16 16.66
C LEU A 41 0.22 5.54 15.80
N LYS A 42 0.53 4.75 14.78
CA LYS A 42 1.46 5.13 13.72
C LYS A 42 0.73 5.98 12.68
N LEU A 43 1.01 7.27 12.68
CA LEU A 43 0.21 8.28 11.99
C LEU A 43 0.65 8.48 10.54
N GLU A 44 0.39 7.51 9.66
CA GLU A 44 0.72 7.58 8.24
C GLU A 44 -0.12 8.59 7.43
N ASN A 45 -1.16 9.17 8.02
CA ASN A 45 -1.86 10.34 7.47
C ASN A 45 -0.99 11.62 7.45
N PHE A 46 0.11 11.67 8.21
CA PHE A 46 1.10 12.74 8.16
C PHE A 46 2.21 12.51 7.12
N GLN A 47 2.17 11.43 6.37
CA GLN A 47 3.11 11.19 5.29
C GLN A 47 2.97 12.24 4.17
N VAL A 48 4.01 12.42 3.33
CA VAL A 48 4.09 13.49 2.29
C VAL A 48 2.85 13.59 1.39
N THR A 49 2.18 12.46 1.10
CA THR A 49 0.95 12.43 0.29
C THR A 49 -0.30 12.11 1.11
N GLY A 50 -0.20 12.07 2.45
CA GLY A 50 -1.30 11.80 3.36
C GLY A 50 -1.59 10.31 3.56
N SER A 51 -0.70 9.40 3.17
CA SER A 51 -0.84 7.96 3.40
C SER A 51 0.49 7.21 3.29
N PHE A 52 0.52 6.00 3.85
CA PHE A 52 1.64 5.06 3.77
C PHE A 52 2.06 4.71 2.33
N LYS A 53 1.20 4.91 1.34
CA LYS A 53 1.47 4.60 -0.06
C LYS A 53 2.71 5.32 -0.60
N ALA A 54 3.08 6.46 -0.03
CA ALA A 54 4.32 7.16 -0.36
C ALA A 54 5.57 6.28 -0.22
N ARG A 55 5.61 5.38 0.76
CA ARG A 55 6.76 4.52 1.05
C ARG A 55 6.99 3.49 -0.05
N GLY A 56 5.95 2.74 -0.43
CA GLY A 56 6.03 1.73 -1.48
C GLY A 56 6.27 2.34 -2.86
N ALA A 57 5.60 3.46 -3.18
CA ALA A 57 5.83 4.19 -4.42
C ALA A 57 7.27 4.70 -4.51
N ALA A 58 7.78 5.34 -3.47
CA ALA A 58 9.17 5.81 -3.42
C ALA A 58 10.17 4.67 -3.61
N ASN A 59 9.98 3.53 -2.90
CA ASN A 59 10.90 2.41 -3.00
C ASN A 59 10.93 1.83 -4.42
N LYS A 60 9.77 1.58 -5.02
CA LYS A 60 9.70 1.03 -6.38
C LYS A 60 10.27 2.00 -7.42
N LEU A 61 9.92 3.28 -7.33
CA LEU A 61 10.42 4.27 -8.29
C LEU A 61 11.93 4.49 -8.19
N MET A 62 12.51 4.49 -6.99
CA MET A 62 13.97 4.57 -6.81
C MET A 62 14.69 3.34 -7.38
N ILE A 63 14.08 2.17 -7.34
CA ILE A 63 14.63 0.97 -7.98
C ILE A 63 14.54 1.11 -9.50
N LEU A 64 13.36 1.43 -10.03
CA LEU A 64 13.14 1.60 -11.47
C LEU A 64 14.00 2.73 -12.08
N SER A 65 14.29 3.78 -11.33
CA SER A 65 15.11 4.91 -11.81
C SER A 65 16.52 4.52 -12.24
N GLN A 66 17.04 3.39 -11.74
CA GLN A 66 18.36 2.89 -12.10
C GLN A 66 18.42 2.44 -13.57
N ASP A 67 17.31 1.93 -14.10
CA ASP A 67 17.17 1.48 -15.48
C ASP A 67 16.76 2.60 -16.44
N LYS A 68 16.49 3.81 -15.90
CA LYS A 68 16.07 5.01 -16.65
C LYS A 68 14.94 4.72 -17.63
N PRO A 69 13.81 4.17 -17.19
CA PRO A 69 12.70 3.89 -18.10
C PRO A 69 12.18 5.19 -18.72
N GLU A 70 11.81 5.13 -20.00
CA GLU A 70 11.20 6.26 -20.69
C GLU A 70 9.93 6.73 -19.97
N ARG A 71 9.12 5.78 -19.52
CA ARG A 71 7.85 6.04 -18.84
C ARG A 71 7.49 4.92 -17.89
N ILE A 72 6.77 5.24 -16.82
CA ILE A 72 6.24 4.27 -15.86
C ILE A 72 4.72 4.40 -15.85
N ILE A 73 4.02 3.27 -15.87
CA ILE A 73 2.56 3.21 -15.96
C ILE A 73 1.97 2.77 -14.63
N THR A 74 0.86 3.39 -14.23
CA THR A 74 0.04 2.91 -13.09
C THR A 74 -1.42 3.29 -13.28
N ALA A 75 -2.29 2.72 -12.46
CA ALA A 75 -3.71 3.09 -12.41
C ALA A 75 -4.14 3.29 -10.95
N SER A 76 -4.49 4.50 -10.58
CA SER A 76 -5.11 4.79 -9.28
C SER A 76 -5.54 6.25 -9.17
N SER A 77 -6.80 6.49 -8.85
CA SER A 77 -7.31 7.83 -8.54
C SER A 77 -7.11 8.25 -7.08
N GLY A 78 -6.59 7.36 -6.23
CA GLY A 78 -6.48 7.56 -4.79
C GLY A 78 -5.06 7.79 -4.29
N ASN A 79 -4.80 7.24 -3.11
CA ASN A 79 -3.53 7.40 -2.40
C ASN A 79 -2.31 6.88 -3.17
N HIS A 80 -2.48 5.79 -3.94
CA HIS A 80 -1.38 5.23 -4.73
C HIS A 80 -1.00 6.16 -5.88
N GLY A 81 -1.96 6.62 -6.70
CA GLY A 81 -1.70 7.55 -7.79
C GLY A 81 -1.03 8.84 -7.31
N SER A 82 -1.52 9.42 -6.19
CA SER A 82 -0.88 10.60 -5.59
C SER A 82 0.56 10.32 -5.12
N ALA A 83 0.82 9.13 -4.55
CA ALA A 83 2.13 8.75 -4.08
C ALA A 83 3.13 8.55 -5.23
N VAL A 84 2.68 7.88 -6.31
CA VAL A 84 3.49 7.67 -7.52
C VAL A 84 3.81 9.01 -8.18
N ALA A 85 2.80 9.87 -8.37
CA ALA A 85 3.01 11.20 -8.98
C ALA A 85 4.01 12.04 -8.18
N ASN A 86 3.87 12.10 -6.85
CA ASN A 86 4.79 12.84 -6.00
C ASN A 86 6.23 12.30 -6.06
N ALA A 87 6.41 11.00 -5.90
CA ALA A 87 7.74 10.41 -5.89
C ALA A 87 8.42 10.49 -7.28
N ALA A 88 7.64 10.37 -8.37
CA ALA A 88 8.14 10.53 -9.73
C ALA A 88 8.62 11.97 -9.98
N ALA A 89 7.86 12.97 -9.55
CA ALA A 89 8.26 14.37 -9.66
C ALA A 89 9.59 14.66 -8.94
N GLU A 90 9.76 14.14 -7.71
CA GLU A 90 11.01 14.30 -6.94
C GLU A 90 12.20 13.59 -7.60
N LEU A 91 11.96 12.53 -8.36
CA LEU A 91 12.99 11.74 -9.03
C LEU A 91 13.22 12.15 -10.49
N GLY A 92 12.41 13.07 -11.02
CA GLY A 92 12.47 13.48 -12.43
C GLY A 92 12.08 12.35 -13.40
N LEU A 93 11.13 11.48 -13.00
CA LEU A 93 10.64 10.36 -13.80
C LEU A 93 9.31 10.69 -14.46
N GLU A 94 9.14 10.24 -15.70
CA GLU A 94 7.88 10.35 -16.44
C GLU A 94 6.91 9.26 -15.98
N VAL A 95 5.70 9.65 -15.55
CA VAL A 95 4.64 8.71 -15.19
C VAL A 95 3.36 9.02 -15.91
N LEU A 96 2.66 7.96 -16.35
CA LEU A 96 1.34 8.02 -16.95
C LEU A 96 0.36 7.28 -16.04
N ILE A 97 -0.66 7.99 -15.56
CA ILE A 97 -1.64 7.47 -14.60
C ILE A 97 -3.01 7.32 -15.25
N PHE A 98 -3.48 6.09 -15.34
CA PHE A 98 -4.81 5.77 -15.85
C PHE A 98 -5.85 5.95 -14.76
N LEU A 99 -6.93 6.66 -15.08
CA LEU A 99 -8.03 6.95 -14.18
C LEU A 99 -9.37 6.65 -14.86
N PRO A 100 -10.39 6.18 -14.10
CA PRO A 100 -11.72 6.08 -14.67
C PRO A 100 -12.27 7.48 -14.99
N LYS A 101 -13.08 7.61 -16.04
CA LYS A 101 -13.70 8.90 -16.42
C LYS A 101 -14.58 9.49 -15.32
N THR A 102 -15.06 8.66 -14.39
CA THR A 102 -15.86 9.04 -13.23
C THR A 102 -15.04 9.60 -12.06
N VAL A 103 -13.70 9.73 -12.22
CA VAL A 103 -12.85 10.30 -11.18
C VAL A 103 -13.31 11.70 -10.76
N SER A 104 -13.39 11.94 -9.46
CA SER A 104 -13.78 13.26 -8.96
C SER A 104 -12.73 14.33 -9.33
N PRO A 105 -13.15 15.58 -9.63
CA PRO A 105 -12.23 16.67 -9.96
C PRO A 105 -11.16 16.89 -8.89
N ALA A 106 -11.50 16.71 -7.61
CA ALA A 106 -10.54 16.86 -6.50
C ALA A 106 -9.41 15.82 -6.56
N LYS A 107 -9.74 14.53 -6.82
CA LYS A 107 -8.74 13.46 -6.97
C LYS A 107 -7.87 13.68 -8.21
N LEU A 108 -8.48 14.05 -9.34
CA LEU A 108 -7.76 14.35 -10.58
C LEU A 108 -6.78 15.52 -10.40
N ASN A 109 -7.25 16.63 -9.81
CA ASN A 109 -6.43 17.81 -9.58
C ASN A 109 -5.26 17.50 -8.63
N LYS A 110 -5.47 16.69 -7.59
CA LYS A 110 -4.41 16.29 -6.67
C LYS A 110 -3.26 15.56 -7.40
N ILE A 111 -3.58 14.67 -8.33
CA ILE A 111 -2.57 13.94 -9.13
C ILE A 111 -1.84 14.91 -10.09
N LYS A 112 -2.59 15.77 -10.78
CA LYS A 112 -2.02 16.74 -11.71
C LYS A 112 -1.12 17.79 -11.04
N LEU A 113 -1.37 18.14 -9.77
CA LEU A 113 -0.53 19.04 -8.99
C LEU A 113 0.91 18.53 -8.82
N PHE A 114 1.10 17.22 -8.86
CA PHE A 114 2.45 16.61 -8.84
C PHE A 114 3.07 16.46 -10.24
N GLY A 115 2.45 16.98 -11.29
CA GLY A 115 3.00 16.99 -12.65
C GLY A 115 2.83 15.70 -13.45
N ALA A 116 2.11 14.68 -12.91
CA ALA A 116 1.89 13.44 -13.63
C ALA A 116 0.94 13.64 -14.83
N GLU A 117 1.24 12.96 -15.94
CA GLU A 117 0.34 12.84 -17.07
C GLU A 117 -0.80 11.87 -16.73
N VAL A 118 -2.02 12.16 -17.21
CA VAL A 118 -3.22 11.39 -16.90
C VAL A 118 -3.97 11.00 -18.13
N VAL A 119 -4.35 9.73 -18.23
CA VAL A 119 -5.30 9.20 -19.23
C VAL A 119 -6.62 8.88 -18.53
N LEU A 120 -7.72 9.45 -19.03
CA LEU A 120 -9.06 9.06 -18.61
C LEU A 120 -9.54 7.92 -19.49
N THR A 121 -9.90 6.79 -18.88
CA THR A 121 -10.43 5.63 -19.63
C THR A 121 -11.89 5.84 -19.95
N GLU A 122 -12.36 5.24 -21.03
CA GLU A 122 -13.81 5.27 -21.39
C GLU A 122 -14.69 4.50 -20.41
N ALA A 123 -14.11 3.56 -19.68
CA ALA A 123 -14.79 2.73 -18.70
C ALA A 123 -15.00 3.48 -17.36
N ASP A 124 -16.04 3.10 -16.64
CA ASP A 124 -16.46 3.78 -15.41
C ASP A 124 -15.73 3.25 -14.16
N GLY A 125 -15.18 2.03 -14.22
CA GLY A 125 -14.64 1.30 -13.08
C GLY A 125 -13.13 1.47 -12.85
N ARG A 126 -12.69 1.27 -11.59
CA ARG A 126 -11.25 1.21 -11.23
C ARG A 126 -10.54 0.04 -11.89
N THR A 127 -11.19 -1.13 -11.92
CA THR A 127 -10.66 -2.36 -12.54
C THR A 127 -10.41 -2.17 -14.04
N ASP A 128 -11.30 -1.44 -14.71
CA ASP A 128 -11.16 -1.17 -16.14
C ASP A 128 -9.98 -0.23 -16.42
N ALA A 129 -9.77 0.78 -15.57
CA ALA A 129 -8.62 1.68 -15.68
C ALA A 129 -7.31 0.91 -15.43
N GLU A 130 -7.30 -0.02 -14.48
CA GLU A 130 -6.14 -0.87 -14.21
C GLU A 130 -5.84 -1.82 -15.37
N THR A 131 -6.87 -2.48 -15.94
CA THR A 131 -6.74 -3.35 -17.12
C THR A 131 -6.19 -2.58 -18.31
N ALA A 132 -6.71 -1.38 -18.59
CA ALA A 132 -6.22 -0.51 -19.66
C ALA A 132 -4.77 -0.09 -19.45
N ALA A 133 -4.39 0.27 -18.21
CA ALA A 133 -3.03 0.63 -17.87
C ALA A 133 -2.03 -0.52 -18.06
N ARG A 134 -2.40 -1.74 -17.68
CA ARG A 134 -1.57 -2.93 -17.85
C ARG A 134 -1.38 -3.27 -19.33
N ALA A 135 -2.47 -3.25 -20.10
CA ALA A 135 -2.41 -3.49 -21.55
C ALA A 135 -1.50 -2.46 -22.23
N TYR A 136 -1.65 -1.17 -21.90
CA TYR A 136 -0.80 -0.11 -22.44
C TYR A 136 0.69 -0.29 -22.06
N ALA A 137 0.96 -0.68 -20.81
CA ALA A 137 2.31 -0.94 -20.33
C ALA A 137 2.95 -2.12 -21.11
N GLU A 138 2.21 -3.21 -21.30
CA GLU A 138 2.67 -4.39 -22.03
C GLU A 138 2.92 -4.08 -23.52
N GLU A 139 1.97 -3.44 -24.21
CA GLU A 139 2.08 -3.07 -25.62
C GLU A 139 3.30 -2.17 -25.91
N ASN A 140 3.67 -1.31 -24.95
CA ASN A 140 4.77 -0.35 -25.12
C ASN A 140 6.06 -0.77 -24.40
N ASN A 141 6.07 -1.94 -23.76
CA ASN A 141 7.19 -2.44 -22.96
C ASN A 141 7.62 -1.45 -21.85
N PHE A 142 6.65 -0.80 -21.22
CA PHE A 142 6.86 0.08 -20.06
C PHE A 142 6.63 -0.66 -18.75
N PRO A 143 7.36 -0.34 -17.66
CA PRO A 143 7.10 -0.91 -16.34
C PRO A 143 5.73 -0.47 -15.81
N TYR A 144 4.95 -1.44 -15.32
CA TYR A 144 3.71 -1.19 -14.60
C TYR A 144 3.95 -1.22 -13.10
N LEU A 145 3.53 -0.16 -12.39
CA LEU A 145 3.66 -0.06 -10.94
C LEU A 145 2.32 -0.39 -10.26
N SER A 146 2.24 -1.58 -9.67
CA SER A 146 1.05 -2.04 -8.96
C SER A 146 0.92 -1.38 -7.59
N PRO A 147 -0.31 -1.08 -7.12
CA PRO A 147 -0.55 -0.48 -5.81
C PRO A 147 -0.25 -1.40 -4.61
N TYR A 148 -0.12 -2.72 -4.82
CA TYR A 148 0.10 -3.70 -3.75
C TYR A 148 0.69 -5.04 -4.23
N ASN A 149 0.49 -5.43 -5.49
CA ASN A 149 0.93 -6.71 -6.05
C ASN A 149 2.35 -6.59 -6.64
N ASP A 150 3.29 -6.15 -5.82
CA ASP A 150 4.70 -5.95 -6.19
C ASP A 150 5.57 -6.03 -4.93
N LEU A 151 6.60 -6.86 -4.94
CA LEU A 151 7.42 -7.11 -3.76
C LEU A 151 8.22 -5.87 -3.32
N ASP A 152 8.67 -5.03 -4.24
CA ASP A 152 9.38 -3.79 -3.92
C ASP A 152 8.43 -2.77 -3.29
N VAL A 153 7.18 -2.71 -3.76
CA VAL A 153 6.13 -1.89 -3.14
C VAL A 153 5.85 -2.40 -1.72
N ILE A 154 5.66 -3.70 -1.53
CA ILE A 154 5.44 -4.34 -0.22
C ILE A 154 6.62 -4.05 0.73
N THR A 155 7.85 -4.16 0.25
CA THR A 155 9.07 -3.86 1.00
C THR A 155 9.12 -2.39 1.44
N GLY A 156 8.74 -1.48 0.56
CA GLY A 156 8.59 -0.05 0.89
C GLY A 156 7.54 0.19 1.99
N GLN A 157 6.38 -0.46 1.91
CA GLN A 157 5.33 -0.35 2.94
C GLN A 157 5.80 -0.90 4.29
N ALA A 158 6.61 -1.95 4.30
CA ALA A 158 7.17 -2.56 5.51
C ALA A 158 8.07 -1.60 6.31
N THR A 159 8.61 -0.55 5.69
CA THR A 159 9.42 0.47 6.38
C THR A 159 8.64 1.18 7.49
N THR A 160 7.31 1.16 7.45
CA THR A 160 6.43 1.62 8.53
C THR A 160 6.71 0.83 9.81
N ALA A 161 6.80 -0.50 9.72
CA ALA A 161 7.11 -1.36 10.86
C ALA A 161 8.55 -1.17 11.36
N ALA A 162 9.51 -0.95 10.45
CA ALA A 162 10.89 -0.66 10.82
C ALA A 162 11.01 0.64 11.63
N GLU A 163 10.23 1.67 11.30
CA GLU A 163 10.17 2.90 12.12
C GLU A 163 9.52 2.64 13.48
N VAL A 164 8.42 1.86 13.53
CA VAL A 164 7.76 1.50 14.80
C VAL A 164 8.75 0.82 15.74
N LEU A 165 9.51 -0.17 15.26
CA LEU A 165 10.48 -0.89 16.09
C LEU A 165 11.66 -0.04 16.57
N LYS A 166 12.00 1.04 15.87
CA LYS A 166 13.02 1.98 16.34
C LYS A 166 12.53 2.83 17.52
N GLU A 167 11.21 3.03 17.64
CA GLU A 167 10.62 3.87 18.70
C GLU A 167 10.06 3.05 19.86
N ASN A 168 9.41 1.93 19.57
CA ASN A 168 8.88 1.01 20.58
C ASN A 168 9.08 -0.44 20.11
N LYS A 169 9.67 -1.27 20.96
CA LYS A 169 9.91 -2.69 20.66
C LYS A 169 9.01 -3.63 21.46
N ASN A 170 8.28 -3.10 22.44
CA ASN A 170 7.48 -3.88 23.37
C ASN A 170 6.00 -3.65 23.07
N PHE A 171 5.44 -4.44 22.15
CA PHE A 171 4.01 -4.50 21.89
C PHE A 171 3.62 -5.93 21.50
N ASP A 172 2.43 -6.33 21.93
CA ASP A 172 1.93 -7.70 21.79
C ASP A 172 1.18 -7.90 20.47
N ALA A 173 0.57 -6.81 19.97
CA ALA A 173 -0.26 -6.86 18.78
C ALA A 173 -0.14 -5.62 17.91
N VAL A 174 -0.37 -5.78 16.61
CA VAL A 174 -0.48 -4.70 15.64
C VAL A 174 -1.76 -4.86 14.82
N PHE A 175 -2.57 -3.79 14.81
CA PHE A 175 -3.79 -3.71 14.00
C PHE A 175 -3.47 -2.98 12.70
N ILE A 176 -3.69 -3.62 11.57
CA ILE A 176 -3.31 -3.09 10.25
C ILE A 176 -4.50 -3.13 9.30
N ALA A 177 -4.80 -1.99 8.68
CA ALA A 177 -5.83 -1.92 7.64
C ALA A 177 -5.46 -2.82 6.46
N MET A 178 -6.42 -3.66 6.02
CA MET A 178 -6.21 -4.64 4.95
C MET A 178 -7.24 -4.45 3.83
N GLY A 179 -6.74 -3.95 2.69
CA GLY A 179 -7.44 -4.01 1.40
C GLY A 179 -6.75 -5.04 0.50
N GLY A 180 -5.94 -4.63 -0.47
CA GLY A 180 -5.15 -5.53 -1.33
C GLY A 180 -3.97 -6.25 -0.66
N GLY A 181 -3.76 -6.08 0.64
CA GLY A 181 -2.80 -6.85 1.44
C GLY A 181 -1.36 -6.33 1.47
N GLY A 182 -0.99 -5.33 0.65
CA GLY A 182 0.42 -4.90 0.53
C GLY A 182 1.03 -4.34 1.81
N LEU A 183 0.27 -3.54 2.59
CA LEU A 183 0.75 -3.00 3.86
C LEU A 183 0.95 -4.09 4.91
N ILE A 184 -0.09 -4.90 5.13
CA ILE A 184 -0.07 -5.92 6.18
C ILE A 184 0.92 -7.04 5.86
N SER A 185 1.06 -7.46 4.59
CA SER A 185 2.10 -8.41 4.17
C SER A 185 3.50 -7.88 4.49
N GLY A 186 3.76 -6.62 4.16
CA GLY A 186 5.05 -5.99 4.42
C GLY A 186 5.33 -5.82 5.91
N MET A 187 4.44 -5.15 6.64
CA MET A 187 4.62 -4.92 8.07
C MET A 187 4.65 -6.23 8.86
N GLY A 188 3.68 -7.12 8.63
CA GLY A 188 3.59 -8.41 9.31
C GLY A 188 4.82 -9.28 9.04
N GLY A 189 5.27 -9.35 7.77
CA GLY A 189 6.46 -10.09 7.41
C GLY A 189 7.74 -9.58 8.09
N TYR A 190 7.89 -8.25 8.20
CA TYR A 190 9.02 -7.65 8.92
C TYR A 190 8.93 -7.91 10.42
N LEU A 191 7.77 -7.66 11.02
CA LEU A 191 7.58 -7.80 12.48
C LEU A 191 7.78 -9.23 12.95
N LYS A 192 7.23 -10.22 12.25
CA LYS A 192 7.40 -11.64 12.61
C LYS A 192 8.84 -12.14 12.50
N GLN A 193 9.69 -11.48 11.71
CA GLN A 193 11.14 -11.77 11.68
C GLN A 193 11.93 -11.07 12.82
N LYS A 194 11.33 -10.08 13.49
CA LYS A 194 11.98 -9.29 14.56
C LYS A 194 11.41 -9.55 15.95
N ILE A 195 10.15 -9.95 16.04
CA ILE A 195 9.44 -10.23 17.31
C ILE A 195 8.72 -11.57 17.16
N SER A 196 9.10 -12.57 17.96
CA SER A 196 8.58 -13.94 17.84
C SER A 196 7.07 -14.04 18.09
N ASP A 197 6.55 -13.28 19.05
CA ASP A 197 5.21 -13.48 19.61
C ASP A 197 4.23 -12.35 19.26
N VAL A 198 4.56 -11.49 18.27
CA VAL A 198 3.66 -10.41 17.87
C VAL A 198 2.43 -10.94 17.12
N SER A 199 1.26 -10.53 17.56
CA SER A 199 -0.01 -10.81 16.87
C SER A 199 -0.27 -9.77 15.77
N VAL A 200 -0.42 -10.21 14.53
CA VAL A 200 -0.77 -9.37 13.38
C VAL A 200 -2.26 -9.50 13.10
N ILE A 201 -3.00 -8.42 13.35
CA ILE A 201 -4.46 -8.39 13.24
C ILE A 201 -4.84 -7.55 12.02
N ALA A 202 -5.48 -8.21 11.05
CA ALA A 202 -6.00 -7.57 9.85
C ALA A 202 -7.36 -6.91 10.14
N CYS A 203 -7.53 -5.66 9.69
CA CYS A 203 -8.78 -4.92 9.82
C CYS A 203 -9.31 -4.53 8.43
N SER A 204 -10.49 -5.00 8.08
CA SER A 204 -11.16 -4.70 6.82
C SER A 204 -12.54 -4.08 7.07
N PRO A 205 -13.06 -3.22 6.18
CA PRO A 205 -14.45 -2.79 6.28
C PRO A 205 -15.37 -3.94 5.88
N GLU A 206 -16.40 -4.22 6.68
CA GLU A 206 -17.38 -5.28 6.43
C GLU A 206 -17.95 -5.24 4.99
N ASN A 207 -18.25 -4.05 4.50
CA ASN A 207 -18.83 -3.84 3.17
C ASN A 207 -17.85 -4.07 2.00
N SER A 208 -16.57 -4.33 2.25
CA SER A 208 -15.57 -4.56 1.18
C SER A 208 -14.33 -5.29 1.73
N ALA A 209 -14.52 -6.48 2.26
CA ALA A 209 -13.49 -7.27 2.95
C ALA A 209 -12.91 -8.40 2.07
N ALA A 210 -12.51 -8.11 0.82
CA ALA A 210 -12.12 -9.12 -0.16
C ALA A 210 -10.98 -10.04 0.32
N MET A 211 -9.92 -9.49 0.92
CA MET A 211 -8.80 -10.30 1.41
C MET A 211 -9.19 -11.11 2.66
N HIS A 212 -10.05 -10.58 3.53
CA HIS A 212 -10.59 -11.32 4.69
C HIS A 212 -11.33 -12.57 4.22
N HIS A 213 -12.30 -12.43 3.30
CA HIS A 213 -13.03 -13.56 2.74
C HIS A 213 -12.13 -14.54 1.97
N ALA A 214 -11.14 -14.02 1.24
CA ALA A 214 -10.19 -14.87 0.53
C ALA A 214 -9.37 -15.75 1.49
N ILE A 215 -8.91 -15.20 2.63
CA ILE A 215 -8.18 -15.94 3.66
C ILE A 215 -9.07 -17.02 4.28
N GLU A 216 -10.33 -16.69 4.63
CA GLU A 216 -11.28 -17.65 5.21
C GLU A 216 -11.64 -18.77 4.22
N ALA A 217 -11.89 -18.42 2.94
CA ALA A 217 -12.22 -19.39 1.90
C ALA A 217 -11.00 -20.20 1.41
N GLY A 218 -9.77 -19.78 1.71
CA GLY A 218 -8.54 -20.37 1.21
C GLY A 218 -8.26 -20.10 -0.27
N ARG A 219 -9.03 -19.24 -0.93
CA ARG A 219 -8.91 -18.85 -2.35
C ARG A 219 -9.48 -17.46 -2.59
N ILE A 220 -9.01 -16.79 -3.65
CA ILE A 220 -9.56 -15.49 -4.06
C ILE A 220 -10.91 -15.75 -4.74
N GLU A 221 -11.94 -15.06 -4.25
CA GLU A 221 -13.30 -15.08 -4.77
C GLU A 221 -13.76 -13.66 -5.12
N THR A 222 -14.67 -13.56 -6.07
CA THR A 222 -15.37 -12.30 -6.34
C THR A 222 -16.43 -12.11 -5.25
N ILE A 223 -16.38 -10.97 -4.56
CA ILE A 223 -17.40 -10.58 -3.58
C ILE A 223 -18.14 -9.33 -4.05
N GLU A 224 -19.31 -9.10 -3.50
CA GLU A 224 -20.01 -7.83 -3.65
C GLU A 224 -19.27 -6.74 -2.82
N HIS A 225 -19.18 -5.55 -3.38
CA HIS A 225 -18.59 -4.38 -2.71
C HIS A 225 -19.68 -3.33 -2.51
N LEU A 226 -19.99 -3.04 -1.26
CA LEU A 226 -20.93 -2.00 -0.87
C LEU A 226 -20.18 -0.74 -0.42
N ASP A 227 -20.93 0.36 -0.26
CA ASP A 227 -20.37 1.63 0.17
C ASP A 227 -19.72 1.53 1.56
N THR A 228 -18.55 2.14 1.69
CA THR A 228 -17.80 2.18 2.94
C THR A 228 -17.05 3.51 3.08
N LEU A 229 -16.90 3.98 4.32
CA LEU A 229 -16.05 5.12 4.63
C LEU A 229 -14.56 4.82 4.41
N SER A 230 -14.18 3.54 4.38
CA SER A 230 -12.80 3.09 4.16
C SER A 230 -12.47 2.91 2.67
N ASP A 231 -12.70 3.95 1.85
CA ASP A 231 -12.45 3.95 0.39
C ASP A 231 -11.03 3.46 0.02
N GLY A 232 -10.05 3.74 0.86
CA GLY A 232 -8.66 3.34 0.60
C GLY A 232 -8.37 1.85 0.71
N THR A 233 -9.25 1.05 1.33
CA THR A 233 -9.12 -0.41 1.48
C THR A 233 -10.14 -1.18 0.66
N ALA A 234 -11.14 -0.49 0.10
CA ALA A 234 -12.19 -1.11 -0.68
C ALA A 234 -11.74 -1.47 -2.10
N GLY A 235 -12.24 -2.60 -2.61
CA GLY A 235 -12.05 -3.06 -3.98
C GLY A 235 -11.74 -4.54 -4.10
N ALA A 236 -11.84 -5.04 -5.34
CA ALA A 236 -11.53 -6.43 -5.67
C ALA A 236 -10.03 -6.71 -5.59
N LEU A 237 -9.70 -7.98 -5.45
CA LEU A 237 -8.33 -8.48 -5.53
C LEU A 237 -8.01 -8.91 -6.95
N GLU A 238 -6.76 -8.72 -7.36
CA GLU A 238 -6.24 -9.35 -8.57
C GLU A 238 -6.17 -10.87 -8.38
N PHE A 239 -6.65 -11.63 -9.34
CA PHE A 239 -6.44 -13.08 -9.34
C PHE A 239 -4.94 -13.38 -9.44
N GLY A 240 -4.45 -14.29 -8.58
CA GLY A 240 -3.03 -14.65 -8.55
C GLY A 240 -2.12 -13.60 -7.89
N THR A 241 -2.69 -12.61 -7.18
CA THR A 241 -1.86 -11.65 -6.43
C THR A 241 -0.97 -12.35 -5.41
N ILE A 242 0.30 -11.94 -5.36
CA ILE A 242 1.27 -12.48 -4.38
C ILE A 242 0.88 -12.17 -2.95
N THR A 243 0.10 -11.11 -2.73
CA THR A 243 -0.32 -10.69 -1.38
C THR A 243 -1.26 -11.68 -0.73
N PHE A 244 -1.99 -12.52 -1.48
CA PHE A 244 -2.87 -13.53 -0.89
C PHE A 244 -2.08 -14.53 -0.03
N GLU A 245 -1.07 -15.18 -0.60
CA GLU A 245 -0.25 -16.13 0.15
C GLU A 245 0.59 -15.44 1.25
N LEU A 246 1.03 -14.20 0.99
CA LEU A 246 1.75 -13.43 1.99
C LEU A 246 0.85 -13.09 3.19
N CYS A 247 -0.38 -12.64 2.97
CA CYS A 247 -1.34 -12.36 4.04
C CYS A 247 -1.65 -13.63 4.85
N LYS A 248 -1.91 -14.76 4.19
CA LYS A 248 -2.11 -16.05 4.87
C LYS A 248 -0.94 -16.44 5.78
N SER A 249 0.28 -16.08 5.41
CA SER A 249 1.48 -16.42 6.18
C SER A 249 1.75 -15.49 7.37
N VAL A 250 1.20 -14.27 7.38
CA VAL A 250 1.53 -13.27 8.41
C VAL A 250 0.35 -12.86 9.29
N VAL A 251 -0.89 -13.02 8.83
CA VAL A 251 -2.10 -12.64 9.57
C VAL A 251 -2.45 -13.72 10.58
N ASP A 252 -2.50 -13.35 11.85
CA ASP A 252 -2.95 -14.25 12.91
C ASP A 252 -4.47 -14.19 13.12
N HIS A 253 -5.04 -12.99 13.01
CA HIS A 253 -6.48 -12.75 13.12
C HIS A 253 -6.94 -11.75 12.07
N SER A 254 -8.15 -11.94 11.57
CA SER A 254 -8.79 -11.02 10.63
C SER A 254 -10.17 -10.64 11.13
N ILE A 255 -10.44 -9.33 11.17
CA ILE A 255 -11.71 -8.75 11.65
C ILE A 255 -12.28 -7.78 10.61
N THR A 256 -13.59 -7.64 10.62
CA THR A 256 -14.34 -6.67 9.80
C THR A 256 -15.11 -5.69 10.68
#